data_72be0457a34f0196414e4ad1c49a5632
#
_entry.id   72be0457a34f0196414e4ad1c49a5632
#
_cell.length_a   1.000
_cell.length_b   1.000
_cell.length_c   1.000
_cell.angle_alpha   90.00
_cell.angle_beta   90.00
_cell.angle_gamma   90.00
#
_symmetry.space_group_name_H-M   'P 1'
#
loop_
_entity.id
_entity.type
_entity.pdbx_description
1 polymer ?
#
loop_
_entity_poly.entity_id
_entity_poly.type
_entity_poly.pdbx_seq_one_letter_code
_entity_poly.pdbx_strand_id
1 'polypeptide(L)'
;MPQIEKDYIDTGKMKYVFMDFPLPMHGQAMKASEAALCAGDQNKFWEMHDRLFANQNALSPEALSKHAEALGLDTTQFKECLESGKHAAQIKAAMAEGQKAGITGTPGFLLGFVEADGKVKATKKISGAVPYANFKTTIDELLSSKK
;
A
#
# COMPACT_ATOMS: atom_id res chain seq x y z
N MET A 1 9.16 -7.54 2.21
CA MET A 1 9.30 -6.12 2.60
C MET A 1 10.30 -5.88 3.73
N PRO A 2 10.40 -6.66 4.86
CA PRO A 2 11.25 -6.31 6.00
C PRO A 2 12.73 -6.07 5.65
N GLN A 3 13.31 -6.83 4.73
CA GLN A 3 14.70 -6.59 4.30
C GLN A 3 14.87 -5.29 3.51
N ILE A 4 13.93 -4.95 2.63
CA ILE A 4 13.94 -3.67 1.88
C ILE A 4 13.81 -2.51 2.85
N GLU A 5 12.91 -2.62 3.82
CA GLU A 5 12.71 -1.63 4.87
C GLU A 5 14.01 -1.34 5.61
N LYS A 6 14.62 -2.37 6.20
CA LYS A 6 15.87 -2.26 6.93
C LYS A 6 17.04 -1.71 6.10
N ASP A 7 17.21 -2.18 4.87
CA ASP A 7 18.42 -1.89 4.09
C ASP A 7 18.35 -0.56 3.32
N TYR A 8 17.13 -0.08 3.03
CA TYR A 8 16.94 1.09 2.17
C TYR A 8 16.03 2.18 2.75
N ILE A 9 14.92 1.82 3.42
CA ILE A 9 13.96 2.81 3.94
C ILE A 9 14.50 3.40 5.25
N ASP A 10 14.83 2.57 6.24
CA ASP A 10 15.37 3.00 7.53
C ASP A 10 16.70 3.73 7.40
N THR A 11 17.46 3.43 6.35
CA THR A 11 18.73 4.11 6.04
C THR A 11 18.55 5.41 5.24
N GLY A 12 17.32 5.81 4.92
CA GLY A 12 17.01 7.03 4.18
C GLY A 12 17.39 7.01 2.70
N LYS A 13 17.78 5.85 2.16
CA LYS A 13 18.16 5.70 0.74
C LYS A 13 16.94 5.67 -0.19
N MET A 14 15.78 5.26 0.33
CA MET A 14 14.56 5.09 -0.44
C MET A 14 13.34 5.50 0.39
N LYS A 15 12.33 6.06 -0.28
CA LYS A 15 10.99 6.24 0.26
C LYS A 15 10.06 5.17 -0.32
N TYR A 16 9.27 4.56 0.54
CA TYR A 16 8.23 3.62 0.13
C TYR A 16 6.87 4.30 0.13
N VAL A 17 6.10 4.09 -0.93
CA VAL A 17 4.73 4.56 -1.05
C VAL A 17 3.86 3.35 -1.37
N PHE A 18 2.89 3.07 -0.53
CA PHE A 18 1.87 2.05 -0.79
C PHE A 18 0.70 2.68 -1.53
N MET A 19 0.21 1.99 -2.56
CA MET A 19 -0.98 2.40 -3.30
C MET A 19 -1.93 1.21 -3.43
N ASP A 20 -3.21 1.45 -3.17
CA ASP A 20 -4.25 0.43 -3.25
C ASP A 20 -4.53 0.01 -4.70
N PHE A 21 -4.64 -1.30 -4.91
CA PHE A 21 -5.03 -1.88 -6.19
C PHE A 21 -5.91 -3.12 -5.95
N PRO A 22 -7.11 -2.95 -5.36
CA PRO A 22 -8.00 -4.06 -5.07
C PRO A 22 -8.48 -4.74 -6.36
N LEU A 23 -8.17 -6.05 -6.50
CA LEU A 23 -8.55 -6.81 -7.66
C LEU A 23 -10.02 -7.25 -7.57
N PRO A 24 -10.81 -7.16 -8.66
CA PRO A 24 -12.26 -7.47 -8.63
C PRO A 24 -12.59 -8.90 -8.19
N MET A 25 -11.68 -9.85 -8.40
CA MET A 25 -11.83 -11.25 -7.99
C MET A 25 -11.78 -11.46 -6.48
N HIS A 26 -11.29 -10.49 -5.72
CA HIS A 26 -11.21 -10.51 -4.26
C HIS A 26 -12.29 -9.60 -3.67
N GLY A 27 -13.49 -10.17 -3.44
CA GLY A 27 -14.69 -9.40 -3.06
C GLY A 27 -14.54 -8.50 -1.82
N GLN A 28 -13.60 -8.82 -0.93
CA GLN A 28 -13.35 -8.03 0.30
C GLN A 28 -12.20 -7.02 0.16
N ALA A 29 -11.44 -7.04 -0.95
CA ALA A 29 -10.25 -6.22 -1.10
C ALA A 29 -10.54 -4.72 -1.05
N MET A 30 -11.63 -4.28 -1.68
CA MET A 30 -12.03 -2.86 -1.67
C MET A 30 -12.31 -2.37 -0.24
N LYS A 31 -13.07 -3.16 0.55
CA LYS A 31 -13.36 -2.81 1.94
C LYS A 31 -12.14 -2.90 2.86
N ALA A 32 -11.21 -3.81 2.59
CA ALA A 32 -9.93 -3.86 3.31
C ALA A 32 -9.07 -2.61 3.02
N SER A 33 -9.01 -2.15 1.77
CA SER A 33 -8.35 -0.89 1.41
C SER A 33 -9.00 0.32 2.09
N GLU A 34 -10.34 0.41 2.06
CA GLU A 34 -11.07 1.47 2.78
C GLU A 34 -10.78 1.44 4.29
N ALA A 35 -10.73 0.25 4.90
CA ALA A 35 -10.42 0.09 6.32
C ALA A 35 -9.02 0.61 6.69
N ALA A 36 -8.00 0.34 5.85
CA ALA A 36 -6.66 0.87 6.08
C ALA A 36 -6.64 2.41 6.02
N LEU A 37 -7.34 3.00 5.06
CA LEU A 37 -7.45 4.46 4.94
C LEU A 37 -8.26 5.09 6.07
N CYS A 38 -9.36 4.46 6.51
CA CYS A 38 -10.12 4.90 7.68
C CYS A 38 -9.30 4.85 8.97
N ALA A 39 -8.44 3.84 9.12
CA ALA A 39 -7.46 3.81 10.22
C ALA A 39 -6.41 4.91 10.05
N GLY A 40 -6.05 5.25 8.81
CA GLY A 40 -5.16 6.36 8.47
C GLY A 40 -5.70 7.72 8.90
N ASP A 41 -7.01 7.94 8.85
CA ASP A 41 -7.67 9.14 9.39
C ASP A 41 -7.42 9.33 10.90
N GLN A 42 -7.07 8.23 11.59
CA GLN A 42 -6.70 8.19 13.00
C GLN A 42 -5.19 7.93 13.22
N ASN A 43 -4.35 8.19 12.21
CA ASN A 43 -2.89 7.99 12.23
C ASN A 43 -2.44 6.53 12.45
N LYS A 44 -3.25 5.55 12.02
CA LYS A 44 -3.00 4.12 12.19
C LYS A 44 -3.05 3.32 10.87
N PHE A 45 -2.68 3.98 9.75
CA PHE A 45 -2.68 3.33 8.44
C PHE A 45 -1.78 2.10 8.40
N TRP A 46 -0.52 2.24 8.81
CA TRP A 46 0.45 1.16 8.69
C TRP A 46 0.16 0.00 9.64
N GLU A 47 -0.30 0.29 10.84
CA GLU A 47 -0.70 -0.74 11.80
C GLU A 47 -1.91 -1.55 11.28
N MET A 48 -2.88 -0.87 10.66
CA MET A 48 -4.02 -1.56 10.04
C MET A 48 -3.57 -2.34 8.80
N HIS A 49 -2.77 -1.73 7.92
CA HIS A 49 -2.20 -2.38 6.74
C HIS A 49 -1.50 -3.70 7.11
N ASP A 50 -0.58 -3.67 8.05
CA ASP A 50 0.18 -4.85 8.47
C ASP A 50 -0.72 -5.91 9.09
N ARG A 51 -1.71 -5.47 9.89
CA ARG A 51 -2.69 -6.36 10.50
C ARG A 51 -3.57 -7.06 9.48
N LEU A 52 -4.01 -6.36 8.43
CA LEU A 52 -4.81 -6.95 7.35
C LEU A 52 -3.99 -7.97 6.54
N PHE A 53 -2.73 -7.69 6.24
CA PHE A 53 -1.83 -8.64 5.58
C PHE A 53 -1.55 -9.88 6.44
N ALA A 54 -1.48 -9.73 7.75
CA ALA A 54 -1.33 -10.86 8.69
C ALA A 54 -2.62 -11.68 8.87
N ASN A 55 -3.79 -11.13 8.51
CA ASN A 55 -5.10 -11.73 8.74
C ASN A 55 -5.97 -11.78 7.46
N GLN A 56 -5.40 -12.21 6.35
CA GLN A 56 -6.05 -12.18 5.02
C GLN A 56 -7.38 -12.95 4.92
N ASN A 57 -7.63 -13.86 5.84
CA ASN A 57 -8.89 -14.63 5.91
C ASN A 57 -9.96 -13.96 6.81
N ALA A 58 -9.66 -12.82 7.40
CA ALA A 58 -10.52 -12.09 8.33
C ALA A 58 -10.75 -10.65 7.85
N LEU A 59 -11.40 -10.49 6.70
CA LEU A 59 -11.65 -9.23 6.03
C LEU A 59 -13.14 -8.89 5.91
N SER A 60 -14.03 -9.63 6.60
CA SER A 60 -15.44 -9.26 6.66
C SER A 60 -15.64 -7.95 7.41
N PRO A 61 -16.76 -7.22 7.22
CA PRO A 61 -17.03 -5.97 7.95
C PRO A 61 -16.89 -6.10 9.46
N GLU A 62 -17.34 -7.24 10.04
CA GLU A 62 -17.24 -7.53 11.47
C GLU A 62 -15.77 -7.75 11.88
N ALA A 63 -14.98 -8.42 11.04
CA ALA A 63 -13.57 -8.64 11.29
C ALA A 63 -12.78 -7.33 11.21
N LEU A 64 -13.08 -6.46 10.23
CA LEU A 64 -12.47 -5.15 10.11
C LEU A 64 -12.74 -4.27 11.34
N SER A 65 -13.96 -4.32 11.90
CA SER A 65 -14.28 -3.64 13.15
C SER A 65 -13.47 -4.15 14.34
N LYS A 66 -13.27 -5.48 14.43
CA LYS A 66 -12.41 -6.08 15.48
C LYS A 66 -10.93 -5.70 15.30
N HIS A 67 -10.47 -5.54 14.07
CA HIS A 67 -9.12 -5.04 13.81
C HIS A 67 -8.96 -3.60 14.30
N ALA A 68 -9.96 -2.74 14.06
CA ALA A 68 -9.96 -1.37 14.53
C ALA A 68 -9.94 -1.28 16.07
N GLU A 69 -10.77 -2.09 16.75
CA GLU A 69 -10.81 -2.21 18.20
C GLU A 69 -9.45 -2.64 18.77
N ALA A 70 -8.84 -3.67 18.18
CA ALA A 70 -7.54 -4.18 18.60
C ALA A 70 -6.38 -3.19 18.42
N LEU A 71 -6.53 -2.20 17.53
CA LEU A 71 -5.58 -1.11 17.33
C LEU A 71 -5.88 0.12 18.22
N GLY A 72 -6.93 0.05 19.04
CA GLY A 72 -7.35 1.15 19.92
C GLY A 72 -7.92 2.36 19.16
N LEU A 73 -8.51 2.13 17.99
CA LEU A 73 -9.16 3.17 17.21
C LEU A 73 -10.51 3.56 17.84
N ASP A 74 -10.96 4.79 17.58
CA ASP A 74 -12.37 5.14 17.77
C ASP A 74 -13.21 4.32 16.78
N THR A 75 -13.86 3.30 17.32
CA THR A 75 -14.65 2.33 16.52
C THR A 75 -15.89 2.94 15.91
N THR A 76 -16.45 4.01 16.50
CA THR A 76 -17.60 4.73 15.94
C THR A 76 -17.19 5.50 14.70
N GLN A 77 -16.13 6.30 14.78
CA GLN A 77 -15.60 7.04 13.63
C GLN A 77 -15.11 6.08 12.54
N PHE A 78 -14.45 4.98 12.91
CA PHE A 78 -13.99 3.98 11.95
C PHE A 78 -15.18 3.37 11.18
N LYS A 79 -16.25 2.99 11.87
CA LYS A 79 -17.44 2.41 11.27
C LYS A 79 -18.14 3.39 10.34
N GLU A 80 -18.35 4.62 10.76
CA GLU A 80 -18.93 5.68 9.93
C GLU A 80 -18.12 5.93 8.66
N CYS A 81 -16.80 5.99 8.77
CA CYS A 81 -15.88 6.12 7.63
C CYS A 81 -16.04 4.95 6.66
N LEU A 82 -16.04 3.72 7.17
CA LEU A 82 -16.10 2.50 6.36
C LEU A 82 -17.46 2.33 5.67
N GLU A 83 -18.56 2.64 6.36
CA GLU A 83 -19.93 2.54 5.84
C GLU A 83 -20.23 3.63 4.80
N SER A 84 -19.73 4.84 5.00
CA SER A 84 -19.90 5.94 4.06
C SER A 84 -19.14 5.76 2.75
N GLY A 85 -18.13 4.86 2.71
CA GLY A 85 -17.25 4.71 1.56
C GLY A 85 -16.40 5.96 1.27
N LYS A 86 -16.06 6.72 2.31
CA LYS A 86 -15.31 7.99 2.26
C LYS A 86 -14.10 7.93 1.33
N HIS A 87 -13.36 6.83 1.36
CA HIS A 87 -12.12 6.66 0.60
C HIS A 87 -12.27 5.93 -0.74
N ALA A 88 -13.48 5.51 -1.12
CA ALA A 88 -13.71 4.73 -2.34
C ALA A 88 -13.23 5.46 -3.61
N ALA A 89 -13.41 6.77 -3.71
CA ALA A 89 -12.95 7.57 -4.85
C ALA A 89 -11.42 7.63 -4.92
N GLN A 90 -10.74 7.77 -3.79
CA GLN A 90 -9.28 7.77 -3.70
C GLN A 90 -8.69 6.43 -4.16
N ILE A 91 -9.27 5.31 -3.72
CA ILE A 91 -8.82 3.96 -4.12
C ILE A 91 -9.01 3.76 -5.62
N LYS A 92 -10.16 4.16 -6.18
CA LYS A 92 -10.41 4.09 -7.62
C LYS A 92 -9.42 4.93 -8.43
N ALA A 93 -9.06 6.12 -7.94
CA ALA A 93 -8.04 6.96 -8.56
C ALA A 93 -6.66 6.30 -8.54
N ALA A 94 -6.26 5.70 -7.41
CA ALA A 94 -5.01 4.94 -7.30
C ALA A 94 -4.96 3.76 -8.26
N MET A 95 -6.06 3.00 -8.38
CA MET A 95 -6.18 1.92 -9.37
C MET A 95 -6.00 2.43 -10.80
N ALA A 96 -6.66 3.54 -11.15
CA ALA A 96 -6.57 4.12 -12.49
C ALA A 96 -5.13 4.59 -12.81
N GLU A 97 -4.43 5.17 -11.85
CA GLU A 97 -3.02 5.53 -12.00
C GLU A 97 -2.12 4.31 -12.16
N GLY A 98 -2.33 3.27 -11.35
CA GLY A 98 -1.62 2.01 -11.48
C GLY A 98 -1.81 1.38 -12.87
N GLN A 99 -3.05 1.36 -13.39
CA GLN A 99 -3.35 0.86 -14.73
C GLN A 99 -2.65 1.66 -15.81
N LYS A 100 -2.65 3.01 -15.73
CA LYS A 100 -1.91 3.87 -16.66
C LYS A 100 -0.40 3.61 -16.62
N ALA A 101 0.14 3.28 -15.45
CA ALA A 101 1.53 2.89 -15.28
C ALA A 101 1.84 1.44 -15.68
N GLY A 102 0.85 0.72 -16.22
CA GLY A 102 1.00 -0.65 -16.70
C GLY A 102 0.97 -1.72 -15.60
N ILE A 103 0.44 -1.40 -14.42
CA ILE A 103 0.16 -2.40 -13.38
C ILE A 103 -1.10 -3.16 -13.78
N THR A 104 -0.98 -4.48 -13.90
CA THR A 104 -2.06 -5.38 -14.32
C THR A 104 -2.46 -6.39 -13.25
N GLY A 105 -1.74 -6.40 -12.11
CA GLY A 105 -1.99 -7.30 -11.00
C GLY A 105 -1.13 -6.94 -9.78
N THR A 106 -1.32 -7.67 -8.68
CA THR A 106 -0.63 -7.43 -7.41
C THR A 106 0.19 -8.65 -6.98
N PRO A 107 1.33 -8.41 -6.31
CA PRO A 107 1.96 -7.11 -6.13
C PRO A 107 2.62 -6.59 -7.41
N GLY A 108 2.55 -5.28 -7.63
CA GLY A 108 3.29 -4.58 -8.68
C GLY A 108 4.11 -3.45 -8.07
N PHE A 109 5.34 -3.26 -8.53
CA PHE A 109 6.25 -2.24 -8.00
C PHE A 109 6.79 -1.36 -9.10
N LEU A 110 6.74 -0.06 -8.87
CA LEU A 110 7.35 0.95 -9.71
C LEU A 110 8.50 1.59 -8.92
N LEU A 111 9.69 1.60 -9.49
CA LEU A 111 10.86 2.21 -8.89
C LEU A 111 11.35 3.36 -9.78
N GLY A 112 11.76 4.44 -9.15
CA GLY A 112 12.21 5.63 -9.89
C GLY A 112 12.64 6.73 -8.95
N PHE A 113 12.72 7.95 -9.48
CA PHE A 113 13.17 9.13 -8.76
C PHE A 113 12.01 10.09 -8.51
N VAL A 114 12.05 10.74 -7.34
CA VAL A 114 11.13 11.84 -7.04
C VAL A 114 11.61 13.08 -7.77
N GLU A 115 10.75 13.68 -8.60
CA GLU A 115 11.01 14.92 -9.31
C GLU A 115 10.72 16.14 -8.43
N ALA A 116 11.10 17.33 -8.91
CA ALA A 116 10.93 18.57 -8.15
C ALA A 116 9.47 18.91 -7.82
N ASP A 117 8.53 18.42 -8.63
CA ASP A 117 7.09 18.59 -8.41
C ASP A 117 6.49 17.56 -7.42
N GLY A 118 7.35 16.71 -6.82
CA GLY A 118 6.95 15.65 -5.89
C GLY A 118 6.44 14.37 -6.53
N LYS A 119 6.32 14.32 -7.86
CA LYS A 119 5.92 13.10 -8.57
C LYS A 119 7.07 12.11 -8.69
N VAL A 120 6.72 10.85 -8.86
CA VAL A 120 7.70 9.79 -9.09
C VAL A 120 7.80 9.51 -10.59
N LYS A 121 8.99 9.74 -11.15
CA LYS A 121 9.33 9.28 -12.49
C LYS A 121 9.79 7.82 -12.39
N ALA A 122 8.87 6.90 -12.62
CA ALA A 122 9.16 5.48 -12.61
C ALA A 122 10.02 5.11 -13.83
N THR A 123 11.14 4.41 -13.59
CA THR A 123 12.06 3.98 -14.63
C THR A 123 12.22 2.45 -14.68
N LYS A 124 11.84 1.76 -13.62
CA LYS A 124 11.86 0.30 -13.51
C LYS A 124 10.52 -0.20 -12.98
N LYS A 125 10.11 -1.36 -13.47
CA LYS A 125 8.92 -2.07 -12.98
C LYS A 125 9.28 -3.50 -12.58
N ILE A 126 8.78 -3.94 -11.42
CA ILE A 126 8.85 -5.32 -10.98
C ILE A 126 7.41 -5.82 -10.81
N SER A 127 7.10 -6.96 -11.41
CA SER A 127 5.77 -7.57 -11.34
C SER A 127 5.83 -8.86 -10.55
N GLY A 128 4.91 -9.03 -9.62
CA GLY A 128 4.79 -10.21 -8.77
C GLY A 128 5.72 -10.19 -7.54
N ALA A 129 5.53 -11.19 -6.70
CA ALA A 129 6.31 -11.40 -5.48
C ALA A 129 7.64 -12.08 -5.84
N VAL A 130 8.61 -11.28 -6.26
CA VAL A 130 9.95 -11.78 -6.59
C VAL A 130 10.88 -11.81 -5.36
N PRO A 131 11.97 -12.59 -5.38
CA PRO A 131 12.94 -12.64 -4.29
C PRO A 131 13.59 -11.29 -4.01
N TYR A 132 14.01 -11.06 -2.75
CA TYR A 132 14.71 -9.85 -2.32
C TYR A 132 15.89 -9.46 -3.21
N ALA A 133 16.67 -10.45 -3.68
CA ALA A 133 17.82 -10.20 -4.55
C ALA A 133 17.46 -9.39 -5.82
N ASN A 134 16.29 -9.62 -6.40
CA ASN A 134 15.83 -8.87 -7.57
C ASN A 134 15.58 -7.39 -7.23
N PHE A 135 14.96 -7.12 -6.08
CA PHE A 135 14.77 -5.74 -5.59
C PHE A 135 16.12 -5.08 -5.31
N LYS A 136 17.02 -5.80 -4.60
CA LYS A 136 18.34 -5.29 -4.25
C LYS A 136 19.11 -4.85 -5.50
N THR A 137 19.21 -5.71 -6.51
CA THR A 137 19.90 -5.39 -7.77
C THR A 137 19.30 -4.14 -8.41
N THR A 138 17.99 -4.10 -8.56
CA THR A 138 17.30 -2.96 -9.21
C THR A 138 17.48 -1.66 -8.43
N ILE A 139 17.38 -1.70 -7.10
CA ILE A 139 17.54 -0.51 -6.24
C ILE A 139 18.98 -0.01 -6.30
N ASP A 140 19.97 -0.90 -6.17
CA ASP A 140 21.39 -0.54 -6.20
C ASP A 140 21.79 0.06 -7.56
N GLU A 141 21.26 -0.46 -8.68
CA GLU A 141 21.46 0.13 -10.02
C GLU A 141 20.92 1.57 -10.07
N LEU A 142 19.69 1.80 -9.57
CA LEU A 142 19.09 3.15 -9.55
C LEU A 142 19.87 4.11 -8.66
N LEU A 143 20.28 3.67 -7.47
CA LEU A 143 21.08 4.50 -6.57
C LEU A 143 22.43 4.88 -7.18
N SER A 144 23.04 3.97 -7.94
CA SER A 144 24.32 4.21 -8.63
C SER A 144 24.18 5.15 -9.83
N SER A 145 23.02 5.18 -10.48
CA SER A 145 22.75 6.04 -11.65
C SER A 145 22.45 7.51 -11.28
N LYS A 146 22.28 7.81 -10.01
CA LYS A 146 21.97 9.17 -9.49
C LYS A 146 23.23 10.05 -9.27
N LYS A 147 24.38 9.62 -9.79
CA LYS A 147 25.61 10.40 -9.69
C LYS A 147 25.66 11.54 -10.70
#